data_c1b5484354df299cb47fc43aeb175394
#
_entry.id   c1b5484354df299cb47fc43aeb175394
#
_cell.length_a   1.000
_cell.length_b   1.000
_cell.length_c   1.000
_cell.angle_alpha   90.00
_cell.angle_beta   90.00
_cell.angle_gamma   90.00
#
_symmetry.space_group_name_H-M   'P 1'
#
loop_
_entity.id
_entity.type
_entity.pdbx_description
1 polymer ?
#
loop_
_entity_poly.entity_id
_entity_poly.type
_entity_poly.pdbx_seq_one_letter_code
_entity_poly.pdbx_strand_id
1 'polypeptide(L)'
;MKYIIKESENIILRKTKVEDLEFVINAERQKENAQYIGQWPKDQHTNSLVNKDILHIIIEESATQKPIGYLIISGIENKNNSIEFRRFVICEKGTGFGKGTLKLVKKLSFNDLKAHRLWLDVRVKNIRAQNIYKSEGFKEDGVLRECIFYNNKYESLIVMSILKNEY
;
A
#
# COMPACT_ATOMS: atom_id res chain seq x y z
N MET A 1 -14.81 7.15 17.11
CA MET A 1 -13.73 8.11 16.94
C MET A 1 -12.82 7.63 15.81
N LYS A 2 -12.50 8.50 14.84
CA LYS A 2 -11.53 8.18 13.78
C LYS A 2 -10.11 8.34 14.33
N TYR A 3 -9.25 7.34 14.16
CA TYR A 3 -7.84 7.47 14.50
C TYR A 3 -7.06 7.87 13.24
N ILE A 4 -6.83 9.16 13.07
CA ILE A 4 -6.05 9.74 11.97
C ILE A 4 -4.57 9.49 12.22
N ILE A 5 -3.89 8.92 11.23
CA ILE A 5 -2.45 8.62 11.27
C ILE A 5 -1.67 9.75 10.58
N LYS A 6 -2.17 10.18 9.43
CA LYS A 6 -1.56 11.22 8.59
C LYS A 6 -2.62 11.87 7.72
N GLU A 7 -2.43 13.13 7.37
CA GLU A 7 -3.34 13.82 6.47
C GLU A 7 -2.61 14.85 5.59
N SER A 8 -3.26 15.20 4.50
CA SER A 8 -2.94 16.30 3.62
C SER A 8 -4.23 17.06 3.28
N GLU A 9 -4.13 18.10 2.45
CA GLU A 9 -5.30 18.85 2.01
C GLU A 9 -6.41 17.95 1.43
N ASN A 10 -6.03 16.93 0.65
CA ASN A 10 -6.98 16.12 -0.12
C ASN A 10 -7.16 14.69 0.42
N ILE A 11 -6.32 14.23 1.32
CA ILE A 11 -6.24 12.81 1.73
C ILE A 11 -6.11 12.69 3.24
N ILE A 12 -6.91 11.79 3.81
CA ILE A 12 -6.79 11.35 5.21
C ILE A 12 -6.38 9.87 5.21
N LEU A 13 -5.32 9.54 5.95
CA LEU A 13 -4.93 8.18 6.29
C LEU A 13 -5.36 7.90 7.72
N ARG A 14 -6.27 6.95 7.92
CA ARG A 14 -6.72 6.55 9.25
C ARG A 14 -6.64 5.04 9.48
N LYS A 15 -6.56 4.62 10.73
CA LYS A 15 -6.65 3.20 11.06
C LYS A 15 -7.93 2.59 10.53
N THR A 16 -7.80 1.40 9.95
CA THR A 16 -8.94 0.57 9.53
C THR A 16 -9.66 0.02 10.76
N LYS A 17 -10.97 0.04 10.72
CA LYS A 17 -11.84 -0.60 11.69
C LYS A 17 -12.45 -1.88 11.12
N VAL A 18 -13.06 -2.69 11.97
CA VAL A 18 -13.70 -3.94 11.53
C VAL A 18 -14.82 -3.66 10.52
N GLU A 19 -15.54 -2.56 10.70
CA GLU A 19 -16.64 -2.14 9.81
C GLU A 19 -16.16 -1.77 8.40
N ASP A 20 -14.89 -1.40 8.24
CA ASP A 20 -14.30 -1.07 6.95
C ASP A 20 -13.95 -2.29 6.10
N LEU A 21 -13.91 -3.50 6.70
CA LEU A 21 -13.40 -4.68 6.03
C LEU A 21 -14.24 -5.11 4.83
N GLU A 22 -15.53 -4.81 4.83
CA GLU A 22 -16.37 -5.03 3.64
C GLU A 22 -15.91 -4.19 2.46
N PHE A 23 -15.64 -2.91 2.69
CA PHE A 23 -15.06 -2.02 1.68
C PHE A 23 -13.70 -2.54 1.18
N VAL A 24 -12.81 -2.94 2.10
CA VAL A 24 -11.47 -3.46 1.76
C VAL A 24 -11.57 -4.69 0.85
N ILE A 25 -12.39 -5.68 1.24
CA ILE A 25 -12.57 -6.92 0.49
C ILE A 25 -13.16 -6.64 -0.90
N ASN A 26 -14.15 -5.76 -0.98
CA ASN A 26 -14.74 -5.37 -2.25
C ASN A 26 -13.73 -4.65 -3.16
N ALA A 27 -12.89 -3.77 -2.60
CA ALA A 27 -11.83 -3.10 -3.34
C ALA A 27 -10.79 -4.08 -3.91
N GLU A 28 -10.41 -5.11 -3.15
CA GLU A 28 -9.49 -6.16 -3.62
C GLU A 28 -10.08 -6.98 -4.78
N ARG A 29 -11.39 -7.22 -4.74
CA ARG A 29 -12.08 -8.06 -5.73
C ARG A 29 -12.46 -7.33 -7.01
N GLN A 30 -12.40 -6.01 -7.02
CA GLN A 30 -12.63 -5.26 -8.26
C GLN A 30 -11.65 -5.73 -9.34
N LYS A 31 -12.16 -6.04 -10.54
CA LYS A 31 -11.39 -6.61 -11.64
C LYS A 31 -10.12 -5.80 -11.96
N GLU A 32 -10.21 -4.50 -11.88
CA GLU A 32 -9.08 -3.59 -12.12
C GLU A 32 -7.95 -3.74 -11.11
N ASN A 33 -8.25 -4.15 -9.88
CA ASN A 33 -7.30 -4.34 -8.79
C ASN A 33 -6.85 -5.79 -8.66
N ALA A 34 -7.78 -6.74 -8.74
CA ALA A 34 -7.54 -8.16 -8.50
C ALA A 34 -6.43 -8.77 -9.37
N GLN A 35 -6.25 -8.26 -10.57
CA GLN A 35 -5.18 -8.71 -11.48
C GLN A 35 -3.77 -8.30 -11.04
N TYR A 36 -3.64 -7.35 -10.11
CA TYR A 36 -2.34 -6.79 -9.69
C TYR A 36 -2.01 -7.05 -8.23
N ILE A 37 -2.99 -7.39 -7.41
CA ILE A 37 -2.81 -7.60 -5.97
C ILE A 37 -3.30 -8.97 -5.55
N GLY A 38 -2.69 -9.51 -4.50
CA GLY A 38 -3.22 -10.70 -3.83
C GLY A 38 -4.52 -10.37 -3.10
N GLN A 39 -5.32 -11.40 -2.84
CA GLN A 39 -6.55 -11.28 -2.06
C GLN A 39 -6.38 -12.00 -0.74
N TRP A 40 -6.72 -11.31 0.35
CA TRP A 40 -6.74 -11.92 1.67
C TRP A 40 -8.16 -12.34 2.05
N PRO A 41 -8.33 -13.48 2.73
CA PRO A 41 -9.60 -13.81 3.37
C PRO A 41 -9.87 -12.81 4.51
N LYS A 42 -11.15 -12.69 4.89
CA LYS A 42 -11.59 -11.75 5.93
C LYS A 42 -10.82 -11.93 7.25
N ASP A 43 -10.57 -13.18 7.65
CA ASP A 43 -9.86 -13.48 8.88
C ASP A 43 -8.42 -12.94 8.88
N GLN A 44 -7.75 -12.98 7.75
CA GLN A 44 -6.40 -12.43 7.63
C GLN A 44 -6.41 -10.90 7.77
N HIS A 45 -7.39 -10.22 7.18
CA HIS A 45 -7.58 -8.80 7.39
C HIS A 45 -7.87 -8.49 8.86
N THR A 46 -8.80 -9.22 9.48
CA THR A 46 -9.17 -9.02 10.88
C THR A 46 -7.96 -9.19 11.81
N ASN A 47 -7.18 -10.24 11.62
CA ASN A 47 -5.98 -10.50 12.41
C ASN A 47 -4.92 -9.40 12.23
N SER A 48 -4.82 -8.82 11.04
CA SER A 48 -3.87 -7.73 10.76
C SER A 48 -4.20 -6.44 11.51
N LEU A 49 -5.46 -6.20 11.90
CA LEU A 49 -5.87 -4.99 12.62
C LEU A 49 -5.29 -4.92 14.05
N VAL A 50 -4.97 -6.07 14.64
CA VAL A 50 -4.42 -6.16 15.99
C VAL A 50 -2.94 -6.52 16.02
N ASN A 51 -2.32 -6.76 14.87
CA ASN A 51 -0.91 -7.09 14.76
C ASN A 51 -0.06 -5.82 14.88
N LYS A 52 0.87 -5.79 15.84
CA LYS A 52 1.74 -4.63 16.11
C LYS A 52 2.73 -4.34 14.98
N ASP A 53 3.10 -5.36 14.22
CA ASP A 53 4.02 -5.22 13.07
C ASP A 53 3.32 -4.72 11.80
N ILE A 54 1.99 -4.52 11.84
CA ILE A 54 1.17 -4.15 10.67
C ILE A 54 0.37 -2.88 10.96
N LEU A 55 0.39 -1.95 10.00
CA LEU A 55 -0.59 -0.87 9.91
C LEU A 55 -1.54 -1.14 8.75
N HIS A 56 -2.79 -1.38 9.07
CA HIS A 56 -3.89 -1.47 8.11
C HIS A 56 -4.64 -0.14 8.09
N ILE A 57 -4.68 0.51 6.93
CA ILE A 57 -5.05 1.92 6.80
C ILE A 57 -6.12 2.10 5.73
N ILE A 58 -7.18 2.83 6.05
CA ILE A 58 -8.14 3.36 5.09
C ILE A 58 -7.65 4.69 4.57
N ILE A 59 -7.80 4.89 3.28
CA ILE A 59 -7.53 6.14 2.58
C ILE A 59 -8.89 6.81 2.34
N GLU A 60 -9.07 8.01 2.85
CA GLU A 60 -10.28 8.81 2.64
C GLU A 60 -9.96 10.08 1.85
N GLU A 61 -10.90 10.51 1.02
CA GLU A 61 -10.89 11.85 0.49
C GLU A 61 -11.25 12.86 1.59
N SER A 62 -10.45 13.90 1.77
CA SER A 62 -10.65 14.88 2.87
C SER A 62 -11.97 15.62 2.75
N ALA A 63 -12.36 16.02 1.54
CA ALA A 63 -13.56 16.82 1.30
C ALA A 63 -14.86 16.08 1.65
N THR A 64 -14.94 14.80 1.30
CA THR A 64 -16.16 13.98 1.46
C THR A 64 -16.09 13.03 2.63
N GLN A 65 -14.89 12.78 3.17
CA GLN A 65 -14.59 11.76 4.18
C GLN A 65 -15.04 10.34 3.77
N LYS A 66 -15.14 10.10 2.48
CA LYS A 66 -15.46 8.78 1.94
C LYS A 66 -14.20 7.95 1.73
N PRO A 67 -14.24 6.64 2.01
CA PRO A 67 -13.16 5.73 1.65
C PRO A 67 -12.96 5.70 0.14
N ILE A 68 -11.72 5.94 -0.31
CA ILE A 68 -11.31 5.89 -1.72
C ILE A 68 -10.28 4.80 -1.99
N GLY A 69 -9.83 4.11 -0.95
CA GLY A 69 -8.85 3.06 -1.04
C GLY A 69 -8.40 2.57 0.32
N TYR A 70 -7.42 1.68 0.31
CA TYR A 70 -6.76 1.21 1.52
C TYR A 70 -5.31 0.85 1.23
N LEU A 71 -4.52 0.74 2.29
CA LEU A 71 -3.15 0.28 2.21
C LEU A 71 -2.76 -0.53 3.45
N ILE A 72 -1.72 -1.33 3.29
CA ILE A 72 -1.12 -2.11 4.37
C ILE A 72 0.39 -1.87 4.36
N ILE A 73 0.91 -1.51 5.53
CA ILE A 73 2.34 -1.39 5.81
C ILE A 73 2.69 -2.50 6.80
N SER A 74 3.79 -3.21 6.59
CA SER A 74 4.29 -4.24 7.49
C SER A 74 5.79 -4.10 7.73
N GLY A 75 6.31 -4.82 8.74
CA GLY A 75 7.71 -4.71 9.12
C GLY A 75 8.01 -3.51 10.02
N ILE A 76 7.00 -3.02 10.76
CA ILE A 76 7.18 -1.89 11.70
C ILE A 76 8.16 -2.26 12.82
N GLU A 77 8.14 -3.50 13.27
CA GLU A 77 9.04 -4.05 14.30
C GLU A 77 10.31 -4.68 13.69
N ASN A 78 10.55 -4.50 12.39
CA ASN A 78 11.71 -5.08 11.70
C ASN A 78 13.01 -4.46 12.22
N LYS A 79 13.93 -5.32 12.70
CA LYS A 79 15.21 -4.90 13.30
C LYS A 79 16.14 -4.15 12.33
N ASN A 80 15.96 -4.33 11.03
CA ASN A 80 16.73 -3.64 9.99
C ASN A 80 16.09 -2.30 9.57
N ASN A 81 15.00 -1.87 10.25
CA ASN A 81 14.23 -0.69 9.87
C ASN A 81 13.81 -0.71 8.39
N SER A 82 13.51 -1.90 7.87
CA SER A 82 13.06 -2.13 6.50
C SER A 82 11.56 -2.39 6.51
N ILE A 83 10.81 -1.42 6.02
CA ILE A 83 9.34 -1.40 6.04
C ILE A 83 8.84 -1.78 4.66
N GLU A 84 7.86 -2.69 4.62
CA GLU A 84 7.18 -3.11 3.39
C GLU A 84 5.89 -2.31 3.20
N PHE A 85 5.75 -1.66 2.06
CA PHE A 85 4.49 -1.15 1.55
C PHE A 85 3.75 -2.29 0.84
N ARG A 86 3.11 -3.15 1.64
CA ARG A 86 2.64 -4.47 1.24
C ARG A 86 1.44 -4.45 0.32
N ARG A 87 0.51 -3.52 0.53
CA ARG A 87 -0.72 -3.43 -0.25
C ARG A 87 -1.10 -1.98 -0.47
N PHE A 88 -1.52 -1.68 -1.69
CA PHE A 88 -1.96 -0.35 -2.04
C PHE A 88 -3.04 -0.41 -3.12
N VAL A 89 -4.23 0.05 -2.76
CA VAL A 89 -5.40 0.08 -3.65
C VAL A 89 -6.04 1.44 -3.58
N ILE A 90 -6.19 2.08 -4.74
CA ILE A 90 -7.03 3.27 -4.95
C ILE A 90 -8.17 2.87 -5.88
N CYS A 91 -9.41 3.05 -5.42
CA CYS A 91 -10.60 2.69 -6.18
C CYS A 91 -10.88 3.68 -7.32
N GLU A 92 -10.58 4.95 -7.11
CA GLU A 92 -10.76 6.01 -8.11
C GLU A 92 -9.45 6.28 -8.83
N LYS A 93 -9.33 5.79 -10.06
CA LYS A 93 -8.13 5.98 -10.88
C LYS A 93 -8.10 7.35 -11.55
N GLY A 94 -6.89 7.88 -11.83
CA GLY A 94 -6.72 9.13 -12.59
C GLY A 94 -7.01 10.43 -11.86
N THR A 95 -7.17 10.40 -10.53
CA THR A 95 -7.53 11.55 -9.69
C THR A 95 -6.33 12.21 -8.98
N GLY A 96 -5.14 11.61 -9.07
CA GLY A 96 -3.96 12.03 -8.31
C GLY A 96 -3.90 11.51 -6.87
N PHE A 97 -4.92 10.83 -6.38
CA PHE A 97 -4.95 10.28 -5.02
C PHE A 97 -3.84 9.24 -4.78
N GLY A 98 -3.52 8.43 -5.80
CA GLY A 98 -2.43 7.46 -5.69
C GLY A 98 -1.08 8.10 -5.38
N LYS A 99 -0.71 9.12 -6.12
CA LYS A 99 0.55 9.86 -5.92
C LYS A 99 0.55 10.62 -4.59
N GLY A 100 -0.56 11.27 -4.25
CA GLY A 100 -0.72 11.96 -2.97
C GLY A 100 -0.60 11.02 -1.78
N THR A 101 -1.24 9.86 -1.84
CA THR A 101 -1.14 8.83 -0.80
C THR A 101 0.31 8.34 -0.65
N LEU A 102 1.00 8.08 -1.76
CA LEU A 102 2.39 7.61 -1.72
C LEU A 102 3.33 8.61 -1.04
N LYS A 103 3.12 9.91 -1.26
CA LYS A 103 3.85 10.96 -0.54
C LYS A 103 3.62 10.91 0.97
N LEU A 104 2.38 10.71 1.40
CA LEU A 104 2.04 10.55 2.82
C LEU A 104 2.65 9.28 3.41
N VAL A 105 2.64 8.16 2.67
CA VAL A 105 3.27 6.90 3.09
C VAL A 105 4.78 7.07 3.28
N LYS A 106 5.47 7.74 2.37
CA LYS A 106 6.90 8.05 2.53
C LYS A 106 7.15 8.88 3.80
N LYS A 107 6.35 9.93 4.00
CA LYS A 107 6.45 10.80 5.18
C LYS A 107 6.20 10.01 6.47
N LEU A 108 5.18 9.16 6.50
CA LEU A 108 4.90 8.27 7.63
C LEU A 108 6.06 7.33 7.91
N SER A 109 6.55 6.65 6.86
CA SER A 109 7.60 5.63 7.00
C SER A 109 8.92 6.23 7.50
N PHE A 110 9.40 7.30 6.88
CA PHE A 110 10.72 7.87 7.21
C PHE A 110 10.72 8.79 8.42
N ASN A 111 9.68 9.60 8.60
CA ASN A 111 9.64 10.59 9.68
C ASN A 111 9.07 10.02 10.99
N ASP A 112 8.01 9.24 10.92
CA ASP A 112 7.31 8.75 12.11
C ASP A 112 7.79 7.35 12.51
N LEU A 113 7.83 6.41 11.56
CA LEU A 113 8.23 5.02 11.80
C LEU A 113 9.75 4.81 11.76
N LYS A 114 10.52 5.84 11.43
CA LYS A 114 11.99 5.82 11.40
C LYS A 114 12.59 4.75 10.48
N ALA A 115 11.92 4.43 9.39
CA ALA A 115 12.44 3.52 8.39
C ALA A 115 13.79 3.96 7.85
N HIS A 116 14.67 2.98 7.60
CA HIS A 116 15.86 3.18 6.78
C HIS A 116 15.59 2.87 5.31
N ARG A 117 14.69 1.92 5.06
CA ARG A 117 14.29 1.45 3.74
C ARG A 117 12.78 1.26 3.69
N LEU A 118 12.14 1.81 2.67
CA LEU A 118 10.75 1.53 2.32
C LEU A 118 10.75 0.77 0.99
N TRP A 119 10.14 -0.42 0.97
CA TRP A 119 10.15 -1.26 -0.21
C TRP A 119 8.76 -1.80 -0.53
N LEU A 120 8.58 -2.22 -1.75
CA LEU A 120 7.37 -2.84 -2.28
C LEU A 120 7.72 -3.83 -3.37
N ASP A 121 6.77 -4.68 -3.73
CA ASP A 121 6.79 -5.41 -4.98
C ASP A 121 5.62 -4.99 -5.87
N VAL A 122 5.81 -5.13 -7.17
CA VAL A 122 4.81 -4.77 -8.18
C VAL A 122 4.87 -5.76 -9.33
N ARG A 123 3.71 -6.17 -9.85
CA ARG A 123 3.65 -7.02 -11.03
C ARG A 123 4.37 -6.37 -12.21
N VAL A 124 5.19 -7.14 -12.92
CA VAL A 124 5.90 -6.63 -14.12
C VAL A 124 4.94 -6.03 -15.14
N LYS A 125 3.74 -6.59 -15.28
CA LYS A 125 2.70 -6.06 -16.19
C LYS A 125 2.02 -4.77 -15.71
N ASN A 126 2.18 -4.39 -14.43
CA ASN A 126 1.54 -3.19 -13.87
C ASN A 126 2.40 -1.94 -14.12
N ILE A 127 2.50 -1.54 -15.38
CA ILE A 127 3.32 -0.40 -15.83
C ILE A 127 2.88 0.91 -15.16
N ARG A 128 1.57 1.10 -14.96
CA ARG A 128 1.04 2.31 -14.31
C ARG A 128 1.57 2.49 -12.89
N ALA A 129 1.52 1.44 -12.08
CA ALA A 129 2.04 1.50 -10.71
C ALA A 129 3.56 1.71 -10.70
N GLN A 130 4.30 1.00 -11.55
CA GLN A 130 5.76 1.19 -11.67
C GLN A 130 6.12 2.65 -11.97
N ASN A 131 5.40 3.30 -12.90
CA ASN A 131 5.65 4.69 -13.25
C ASN A 131 5.38 5.64 -12.09
N ILE A 132 4.32 5.41 -11.31
CA ILE A 132 4.02 6.19 -10.11
C ILE A 132 5.15 6.03 -9.09
N TYR A 133 5.59 4.79 -8.80
CA TYR A 133 6.66 4.54 -7.84
C TYR A 133 7.99 5.17 -8.29
N LYS A 134 8.36 5.02 -9.55
CA LYS A 134 9.56 5.67 -10.12
C LYS A 134 9.50 7.19 -10.02
N SER A 135 8.33 7.78 -10.31
CA SER A 135 8.14 9.24 -10.21
C SER A 135 8.27 9.78 -8.78
N GLU A 136 8.09 8.91 -7.78
CA GLU A 136 8.21 9.23 -6.36
C GLU A 136 9.56 8.77 -5.75
N GLY A 137 10.53 8.41 -6.58
CA GLY A 137 11.90 8.15 -6.18
C GLY A 137 12.24 6.69 -5.86
N PHE A 138 11.29 5.77 -6.05
CA PHE A 138 11.59 4.34 -5.90
C PHE A 138 12.48 3.85 -7.03
N LYS A 139 13.48 3.06 -6.68
CA LYS A 139 14.41 2.40 -7.60
C LYS A 139 14.14 0.91 -7.63
N GLU A 140 14.41 0.29 -8.76
CA GLU A 140 14.30 -1.14 -8.93
C GLU A 140 15.48 -1.85 -8.26
N ASP A 141 15.19 -2.77 -7.33
CA ASP A 141 16.20 -3.62 -6.67
C ASP A 141 16.46 -4.90 -7.47
N GLY A 142 15.44 -5.45 -8.10
CA GLY A 142 15.54 -6.68 -8.87
C GLY A 142 14.18 -7.27 -9.23
N VAL A 143 14.22 -8.40 -9.93
CA VAL A 143 13.04 -9.12 -10.39
C VAL A 143 12.98 -10.51 -9.76
N LEU A 144 11.85 -10.84 -9.17
CA LEU A 144 11.50 -12.18 -8.74
C LEU A 144 10.79 -12.90 -9.90
N ARG A 145 11.52 -13.79 -10.58
CA ARG A 145 11.02 -14.44 -11.77
C ARG A 145 9.95 -15.48 -11.43
N GLU A 146 8.79 -15.42 -12.14
CA GLU A 146 7.71 -16.40 -12.09
C GLU A 146 7.29 -16.83 -10.67
N CYS A 147 7.26 -15.87 -9.75
CA CYS A 147 7.00 -16.12 -8.32
C CYS A 147 5.50 -16.08 -7.95
N ILE A 148 4.63 -15.70 -8.88
CA ILE A 148 3.18 -15.65 -8.68
C ILE A 148 2.49 -16.52 -9.73
N PHE A 149 1.57 -17.37 -9.27
CA PHE A 149 0.65 -18.09 -10.15
C PHE A 149 -0.72 -17.42 -10.11
N TYR A 150 -1.13 -16.84 -11.23
CA TYR A 150 -2.39 -16.13 -11.34
C TYR A 150 -3.02 -16.37 -12.73
N ASN A 151 -4.32 -16.69 -12.74
CA ASN A 151 -5.09 -16.90 -13.97
C ASN A 151 -4.40 -17.89 -14.93
N ASN A 152 -3.96 -19.04 -14.40
CA ASN A 152 -3.27 -20.13 -15.12
C ASN A 152 -1.94 -19.72 -15.78
N LYS A 153 -1.30 -18.67 -15.28
CA LYS A 153 0.00 -18.19 -15.77
C LYS A 153 0.92 -17.84 -14.59
N TYR A 154 2.20 -18.03 -14.80
CA TYR A 154 3.22 -17.52 -13.90
C TYR A 154 3.54 -16.06 -14.24
N GLU A 155 3.65 -15.25 -13.23
CA GLU A 155 3.98 -13.83 -13.33
C GLU A 155 5.15 -13.49 -12.44
N SER A 156 5.93 -12.48 -12.85
CA SER A 156 7.08 -11.98 -12.10
C SER A 156 6.74 -10.70 -11.36
N LEU A 157 7.47 -10.45 -10.28
CA LEU A 157 7.42 -9.22 -9.48
C LEU A 157 8.72 -8.44 -9.64
N ILE A 158 8.60 -7.13 -9.69
CA ILE A 158 9.72 -6.20 -9.52
C ILE A 158 9.72 -5.77 -8.06
N VAL A 159 10.86 -5.91 -7.37
CA VAL A 159 11.08 -5.33 -6.05
C VAL A 159 11.63 -3.93 -6.25
N MET A 160 11.00 -2.95 -5.62
CA MET A 160 11.40 -1.55 -5.67
C MET A 160 11.56 -1.00 -4.26
N SER A 161 12.50 -0.09 -4.08
CA SER A 161 12.72 0.54 -2.78
C SER A 161 13.18 1.99 -2.90
N ILE A 162 13.04 2.70 -1.79
CA ILE A 162 13.65 4.01 -1.56
C ILE A 162 14.33 3.99 -0.19
N LEU A 163 15.54 4.51 -0.12
CA LEU A 163 16.31 4.61 1.11
C LEU A 163 16.10 5.97 1.78
N LYS A 164 16.31 6.03 3.10
CA LYS A 164 16.14 7.26 3.87
C LYS A 164 16.94 8.45 3.33
N ASN A 165 18.16 8.20 2.86
CA ASN A 165 19.01 9.25 2.30
C ASN A 165 18.62 9.69 0.88
N GLU A 166 17.68 9.00 0.26
CA GLU A 166 17.11 9.34 -1.05
C GLU A 166 15.78 10.09 -0.92
N TYR A 167 15.20 10.07 0.28
CA TYR A 167 13.97 10.77 0.63
C TYR A 167 14.28 12.20 1.07
#